data_80a5230f244626e9373b7447a56378a2
#
_entry.id   80a5230f244626e9373b7447a56378a2
#
_cell.length_a   1.000
_cell.length_b   1.000
_cell.length_c   1.000
_cell.angle_alpha   90.00
_cell.angle_beta   90.00
_cell.angle_gamma   90.00
#
_symmetry.space_group_name_H-M   'P 1'
#
loop_
_entity.id
_entity.type
_entity.pdbx_description
1 polymer ?
#
loop_
_entity_poly.entity_id
_entity_poly.type
_entity_poly.pdbx_seq_one_letter_code
_entity_poly.pdbx_strand_id
1 'polypeptide(L)'
;MKNNFQFSIFNFQFLIALCAVLLSSCTRVETYEDTPTGNFEALWSIIDTKYCFLDYKAEEYGLNWNTVYRRYKHKIDDGMSNAGLFEVLGEMLDELRDGHVNLYAAHDVARYWDFREGYAANFSEEVQKQYLGTDYKIASGLRYTILPDNIGYIYVPSFSNSIGEGNLDECLHALALCRGLIVDVRNNGGGNLSYAETLAARFTNERVLTGYICHKTGPGHTDFSTPEPVYLESSDRIRWQKPVCVLTNRSSYSATNDFVKIMRTLPLVTIVGDRTGGGSGLPFSSELPNGWSVRFSACPSFDVDMQHTEFGIGPDVKVDMSDEDCARGVDTIIETARKLLAEQAK
;
A
#
# COMPACT_ATOMS: atom_id res chain seq x y z
N MET A 1 61.41 34.19 -6.19
CA MET A 1 60.02 34.61 -5.91
C MET A 1 59.10 34.70 -7.15
N LYS A 2 59.25 33.84 -8.17
CA LYS A 2 58.38 33.88 -9.36
C LYS A 2 57.49 32.60 -9.51
N ASN A 3 57.72 31.55 -8.74
CA ASN A 3 57.00 30.27 -8.93
C ASN A 3 55.68 30.14 -8.11
N ASN A 4 55.46 30.96 -7.10
CA ASN A 4 54.23 30.84 -6.26
C ASN A 4 52.99 31.53 -6.87
N PHE A 5 53.19 32.43 -7.85
CA PHE A 5 52.07 33.17 -8.45
C PHE A 5 51.35 32.38 -9.53
N GLN A 6 52.06 31.52 -10.27
CA GLN A 6 51.43 30.67 -11.30
C GLN A 6 50.59 29.54 -10.68
N PHE A 7 50.98 29.00 -9.51
CA PHE A 7 50.25 27.95 -8.81
C PHE A 7 48.91 28.44 -8.23
N SER A 8 48.87 29.70 -7.82
CA SER A 8 47.67 30.36 -7.29
C SER A 8 46.61 30.62 -8.38
N ILE A 9 47.03 31.01 -9.59
CA ILE A 9 46.12 31.29 -10.72
C ILE A 9 45.52 30.01 -11.26
N PHE A 10 46.28 28.91 -11.31
CA PHE A 10 45.79 27.62 -11.78
C PHE A 10 44.73 27.01 -10.84
N ASN A 11 44.96 27.13 -9.54
CA ASN A 11 43.97 26.71 -8.52
C ASN A 11 42.70 27.56 -8.55
N PHE A 12 42.82 28.87 -8.82
CA PHE A 12 41.67 29.76 -8.91
C PHE A 12 40.82 29.48 -10.17
N GLN A 13 41.48 29.23 -11.31
CA GLN A 13 40.79 28.85 -12.55
C GLN A 13 40.13 27.45 -12.44
N PHE A 14 40.75 26.51 -11.73
CA PHE A 14 40.16 25.19 -11.47
C PHE A 14 38.95 25.29 -10.55
N LEU A 15 38.99 26.16 -9.54
CA LEU A 15 37.88 26.41 -8.63
C LEU A 15 36.70 27.08 -9.36
N ILE A 16 36.97 28.04 -10.27
CA ILE A 16 35.93 28.67 -11.10
C ILE A 16 35.32 27.64 -12.07
N ALA A 17 36.11 26.79 -12.69
CA ALA A 17 35.62 25.73 -13.58
C ALA A 17 34.79 24.70 -12.82
N LEU A 18 35.20 24.33 -11.60
CA LEU A 18 34.44 23.43 -10.72
C LEU A 18 33.13 24.06 -10.25
N CYS A 19 33.14 25.35 -9.89
CA CYS A 19 31.92 26.09 -9.56
C CYS A 19 30.98 26.24 -10.77
N ALA A 20 31.50 26.45 -11.98
CA ALA A 20 30.71 26.53 -13.20
C ALA A 20 30.04 25.19 -13.56
N VAL A 21 30.72 24.07 -13.31
CA VAL A 21 30.13 22.70 -13.48
C VAL A 21 29.07 22.41 -12.43
N LEU A 22 29.24 22.90 -11.20
CA LEU A 22 28.24 22.75 -10.12
C LEU A 22 27.01 23.65 -10.34
N LEU A 23 27.16 24.78 -11.04
CA LEU A 23 26.03 25.68 -11.38
C LEU A 23 25.24 25.24 -12.62
N SER A 24 25.80 24.35 -13.46
CA SER A 24 25.07 23.78 -14.61
C SER A 24 24.20 22.56 -14.27
N SER A 25 24.16 22.12 -13.01
CA SER A 25 23.21 21.13 -12.50
C SER A 25 21.87 21.78 -12.08
N CYS A 26 21.47 22.88 -12.69
CA CYS A 26 20.08 23.32 -12.65
C CYS A 26 19.26 22.34 -13.49
N THR A 27 18.63 21.36 -12.85
CA THR A 27 17.46 20.69 -13.42
C THR A 27 16.50 21.79 -13.87
N ARG A 28 16.25 21.89 -15.17
CA ARG A 28 15.18 22.76 -15.68
C ARG A 28 13.90 22.24 -15.04
N VAL A 29 13.37 22.98 -14.07
CA VAL A 29 11.99 22.76 -13.62
C VAL A 29 11.13 23.19 -14.81
N GLU A 30 10.50 22.23 -15.48
CA GLU A 30 9.51 22.55 -16.51
C GLU A 30 8.38 23.30 -15.82
N THR A 31 8.16 24.54 -16.23
CA THR A 31 7.04 25.36 -15.73
C THR A 31 5.92 25.28 -16.75
N TYR A 32 4.82 24.67 -16.35
CA TYR A 32 3.60 24.61 -17.14
C TYR A 32 2.71 25.79 -16.79
N GLU A 33 1.97 26.31 -17.80
CA GLU A 33 1.01 27.39 -17.58
C GLU A 33 -0.27 26.85 -16.93
N ASP A 34 -0.98 27.71 -16.20
CA ASP A 34 -2.31 27.38 -15.66
C ASP A 34 -3.38 27.52 -16.76
N THR A 35 -3.33 26.61 -17.71
CA THR A 35 -4.31 26.40 -18.77
C THR A 35 -4.70 24.91 -18.75
N PRO A 36 -5.85 24.51 -19.33
CA PRO A 36 -6.20 23.09 -19.48
C PRO A 36 -5.07 22.27 -20.12
N THR A 37 -4.47 22.76 -21.19
CA THR A 37 -3.31 22.11 -21.83
C THR A 37 -2.10 22.02 -20.89
N GLY A 38 -1.74 23.09 -20.20
CA GLY A 38 -0.61 23.10 -19.30
C GLY A 38 -0.80 22.16 -18.10
N ASN A 39 -2.00 22.07 -17.53
CA ASN A 39 -2.33 21.13 -16.46
C ASN A 39 -2.29 19.68 -16.93
N PHE A 40 -2.74 19.38 -18.14
CA PHE A 40 -2.64 18.07 -18.75
C PHE A 40 -1.18 17.65 -18.95
N GLU A 41 -0.34 18.51 -19.53
CA GLU A 41 1.09 18.24 -19.75
C GLU A 41 1.82 18.03 -18.42
N ALA A 42 1.53 18.86 -17.42
CA ALA A 42 2.08 18.73 -16.09
C ALA A 42 1.72 17.38 -15.45
N LEU A 43 0.44 16.99 -15.48
CA LEU A 43 -0.02 15.72 -14.92
C LEU A 43 0.62 14.53 -15.63
N TRP A 44 0.64 14.54 -16.97
CA TRP A 44 1.26 13.47 -17.74
C TRP A 44 2.75 13.34 -17.39
N SER A 45 3.50 14.44 -17.35
CA SER A 45 4.92 14.46 -17.02
C SER A 45 5.21 14.02 -15.58
N ILE A 46 4.37 14.41 -14.61
CA ILE A 46 4.49 13.95 -13.22
C ILE A 46 4.38 12.42 -13.15
N ILE A 47 3.42 11.84 -13.81
CA ILE A 47 3.24 10.38 -13.83
C ILE A 47 4.39 9.73 -14.60
N ASP A 48 4.74 10.25 -15.79
CA ASP A 48 5.81 9.69 -16.62
C ASP A 48 7.15 9.61 -15.88
N THR A 49 7.47 10.64 -15.09
CA THR A 49 8.79 10.76 -14.44
C THR A 49 8.84 10.25 -13.00
N LYS A 50 7.70 10.19 -12.29
CA LYS A 50 7.68 9.94 -10.85
C LYS A 50 6.91 8.68 -10.44
N TYR A 51 5.93 8.25 -11.23
CA TYR A 51 5.16 7.03 -10.92
C TYR A 51 6.03 5.78 -11.09
N CYS A 52 5.98 4.87 -10.13
CA CYS A 52 6.94 3.77 -10.07
C CYS A 52 6.54 2.50 -10.80
N PHE A 53 5.31 2.39 -11.32
CA PHE A 53 4.81 1.13 -11.86
C PHE A 53 4.52 1.15 -13.37
N LEU A 54 5.01 2.15 -14.14
CA LEU A 54 4.72 2.21 -15.58
C LEU A 54 5.20 0.96 -16.33
N ASP A 55 6.45 0.54 -16.12
CA ASP A 55 7.00 -0.64 -16.80
C ASP A 55 6.35 -1.93 -16.29
N TYR A 56 6.14 -2.06 -14.97
CA TYR A 56 5.43 -3.20 -14.40
C TYR A 56 4.02 -3.35 -15.00
N LYS A 57 3.26 -2.26 -15.13
CA LYS A 57 1.92 -2.27 -15.73
C LYS A 57 1.95 -2.45 -17.26
N ALA A 58 3.04 -2.06 -17.91
CA ALA A 58 3.26 -2.39 -19.32
C ALA A 58 3.43 -3.91 -19.53
N GLU A 59 4.15 -4.59 -18.62
CA GLU A 59 4.32 -6.04 -18.63
C GLU A 59 3.01 -6.77 -18.28
N GLU A 60 2.28 -6.33 -17.27
CA GLU A 60 1.09 -7.02 -16.75
C GLU A 60 -0.14 -6.93 -17.68
N TYR A 61 -0.38 -5.77 -18.30
CA TYR A 61 -1.57 -5.59 -19.16
C TYR A 61 -1.35 -4.67 -20.38
N GLY A 62 -0.10 -4.44 -20.76
CA GLY A 62 0.22 -3.71 -21.99
C GLY A 62 0.03 -2.20 -21.90
N LEU A 63 0.10 -1.59 -20.70
CA LEU A 63 0.02 -0.15 -20.54
C LEU A 63 1.13 0.53 -21.36
N ASN A 64 0.75 1.52 -22.17
CA ASN A 64 1.71 2.37 -22.86
C ASN A 64 1.36 3.84 -22.61
N TRP A 65 2.11 4.48 -21.71
CA TRP A 65 1.81 5.82 -21.22
C TRP A 65 1.87 6.87 -22.33
N ASN A 66 2.76 6.71 -23.31
CA ASN A 66 2.78 7.56 -24.52
C ASN A 66 1.53 7.39 -25.42
N THR A 67 0.94 6.20 -25.45
CA THR A 67 -0.32 5.98 -26.17
C THR A 67 -1.49 6.59 -25.41
N VAL A 68 -1.49 6.52 -24.09
CA VAL A 68 -2.43 7.21 -23.22
C VAL A 68 -2.35 8.73 -23.46
N TYR A 69 -1.13 9.32 -23.45
CA TYR A 69 -0.95 10.73 -23.80
C TYR A 69 -1.67 11.13 -25.09
N ARG A 70 -1.37 10.43 -26.19
CA ARG A 70 -1.97 10.74 -27.51
C ARG A 70 -3.49 10.64 -27.50
N ARG A 71 -4.05 9.64 -26.80
CA ARG A 71 -5.49 9.44 -26.67
C ARG A 71 -6.17 10.59 -25.95
N TYR A 72 -5.61 11.03 -24.83
CA TYR A 72 -6.23 12.05 -23.98
C TYR A 72 -5.90 13.48 -24.44
N LYS A 73 -4.75 13.71 -25.06
CA LYS A 73 -4.40 15.04 -25.61
C LYS A 73 -5.47 15.58 -26.58
N HIS A 74 -6.08 14.70 -27.37
CA HIS A 74 -7.16 15.10 -28.29
C HIS A 74 -8.46 15.52 -27.60
N LYS A 75 -8.62 15.20 -26.32
CA LYS A 75 -9.79 15.59 -25.53
C LYS A 75 -9.60 16.97 -24.85
N ILE A 76 -8.39 17.53 -24.88
CA ILE A 76 -8.04 18.77 -24.19
C ILE A 76 -8.21 19.95 -25.14
N ASP A 77 -8.93 20.97 -24.67
CA ASP A 77 -9.13 22.26 -25.30
C ASP A 77 -9.03 23.36 -24.25
N ASP A 78 -8.28 24.44 -24.52
CA ASP A 78 -8.04 25.51 -23.54
C ASP A 78 -9.29 26.33 -23.19
N GLY A 79 -10.39 26.16 -23.94
CA GLY A 79 -11.70 26.72 -23.60
C GLY A 79 -12.57 25.83 -22.71
N MET A 80 -12.10 24.61 -22.35
CA MET A 80 -12.89 23.70 -21.54
C MET A 80 -13.04 24.16 -20.10
N SER A 81 -14.12 23.74 -19.45
CA SER A 81 -14.35 24.04 -18.03
C SER A 81 -13.44 23.22 -17.10
N ASN A 82 -13.23 23.71 -15.86
CA ASN A 82 -12.49 22.95 -14.84
C ASN A 82 -13.12 21.59 -14.56
N ALA A 83 -14.45 21.47 -14.56
CA ALA A 83 -15.12 20.18 -14.39
C ALA A 83 -14.80 19.22 -15.55
N GLY A 84 -14.88 19.69 -16.80
CA GLY A 84 -14.52 18.86 -17.96
C GLY A 84 -13.04 18.48 -17.99
N LEU A 85 -12.14 19.39 -17.59
CA LEU A 85 -10.73 19.07 -17.42
C LEU A 85 -10.54 17.98 -16.37
N PHE A 86 -11.19 18.11 -15.20
CA PHE A 86 -11.09 17.15 -14.11
C PHE A 86 -11.51 15.73 -14.53
N GLU A 87 -12.63 15.63 -15.25
CA GLU A 87 -13.13 14.35 -15.79
C GLU A 87 -12.10 13.71 -16.73
N VAL A 88 -11.57 14.48 -17.71
CA VAL A 88 -10.58 13.95 -18.67
C VAL A 88 -9.28 13.52 -17.98
N LEU A 89 -8.80 14.29 -17.01
CA LEU A 89 -7.59 13.94 -16.23
C LEU A 89 -7.83 12.73 -15.35
N GLY A 90 -8.99 12.61 -14.72
CA GLY A 90 -9.40 11.43 -13.94
C GLY A 90 -9.43 10.16 -14.79
N GLU A 91 -10.12 10.20 -15.95
CA GLU A 91 -10.14 9.08 -16.89
C GLU A 91 -8.74 8.67 -17.37
N MET A 92 -7.84 9.64 -17.59
CA MET A 92 -6.46 9.35 -17.97
C MET A 92 -5.72 8.60 -16.86
N LEU A 93 -5.90 8.99 -15.60
CA LEU A 93 -5.29 8.33 -14.45
C LEU A 93 -5.86 6.93 -14.20
N ASP A 94 -7.11 6.67 -14.53
CA ASP A 94 -7.74 5.35 -14.37
C ASP A 94 -7.09 4.27 -15.27
N GLU A 95 -6.44 4.67 -16.37
CA GLU A 95 -5.64 3.74 -17.20
C GLU A 95 -4.50 3.08 -16.41
N LEU A 96 -4.06 3.70 -15.31
CA LEU A 96 -3.03 3.16 -14.41
C LEU A 96 -3.55 2.02 -13.52
N ARG A 97 -4.85 1.83 -13.36
CA ARG A 97 -5.48 0.80 -12.52
C ARG A 97 -4.87 0.73 -11.11
N ASP A 98 -4.69 1.90 -10.48
CA ASP A 98 -4.03 2.03 -9.18
C ASP A 98 -4.87 2.90 -8.23
N GLY A 99 -5.41 2.29 -7.18
CA GLY A 99 -6.20 2.99 -6.17
C GLY A 99 -5.40 4.01 -5.33
N HIS A 100 -4.07 4.03 -5.43
CA HIS A 100 -3.23 5.08 -4.84
C HIS A 100 -3.05 6.30 -5.75
N VAL A 101 -3.40 6.19 -7.04
CA VAL A 101 -3.40 7.32 -7.95
C VAL A 101 -4.71 8.07 -7.80
N ASN A 102 -4.64 9.29 -7.28
CA ASN A 102 -5.81 10.10 -7.01
C ASN A 102 -5.56 11.54 -7.46
N LEU A 103 -6.55 12.15 -8.12
CA LEU A 103 -6.56 13.57 -8.43
C LEU A 103 -7.53 14.28 -7.46
N TYR A 104 -7.03 15.29 -6.77
CA TYR A 104 -7.79 16.07 -5.79
C TYR A 104 -8.02 17.49 -6.31
N ALA A 105 -9.26 17.90 -6.38
CA ALA A 105 -9.68 19.27 -6.60
C ALA A 105 -10.58 19.73 -5.42
N ALA A 106 -10.85 21.03 -5.33
CA ALA A 106 -11.72 21.54 -4.26
C ALA A 106 -13.17 21.01 -4.34
N HIS A 107 -13.59 20.53 -5.50
CA HIS A 107 -14.95 20.10 -5.77
C HIS A 107 -15.12 18.58 -5.89
N ASP A 108 -14.01 17.82 -6.13
CA ASP A 108 -14.11 16.38 -6.36
C ASP A 108 -12.78 15.66 -6.15
N VAL A 109 -12.84 14.31 -6.10
CA VAL A 109 -11.68 13.39 -6.02
C VAL A 109 -11.87 12.28 -7.06
N ALA A 110 -11.01 12.23 -8.08
CA ALA A 110 -10.94 11.09 -8.99
C ALA A 110 -10.04 10.01 -8.41
N ARG A 111 -10.52 8.76 -8.45
CA ARG A 111 -9.80 7.60 -7.90
C ARG A 111 -10.28 6.30 -8.55
N TYR A 112 -9.35 5.44 -8.91
CA TYR A 112 -9.64 4.09 -9.39
C TYR A 112 -10.12 3.18 -8.25
N TRP A 113 -11.34 2.61 -8.38
CA TRP A 113 -11.95 1.72 -7.40
C TRP A 113 -12.12 0.29 -7.88
N ASP A 114 -11.94 0.02 -9.19
CA ASP A 114 -12.29 -1.25 -9.83
C ASP A 114 -11.40 -2.41 -9.39
N PHE A 115 -10.32 -2.15 -8.61
CA PHE A 115 -9.48 -3.22 -8.06
C PHE A 115 -10.25 -4.23 -7.21
N ARG A 116 -11.44 -3.88 -6.73
CA ARG A 116 -12.37 -4.71 -5.96
C ARG A 116 -13.66 -5.04 -6.70
N GLU A 117 -13.91 -4.46 -7.85
CA GLU A 117 -15.12 -4.72 -8.63
C GLU A 117 -15.04 -6.06 -9.37
N GLY A 118 -16.16 -6.74 -9.52
CA GLY A 118 -16.22 -8.07 -10.14
C GLY A 118 -15.69 -9.22 -9.28
N TYR A 119 -15.31 -8.96 -8.02
CA TYR A 119 -14.89 -9.98 -7.05
C TYR A 119 -15.95 -10.17 -5.96
N ALA A 120 -15.98 -11.39 -5.38
CA ALA A 120 -16.83 -11.65 -4.23
C ALA A 120 -16.45 -10.72 -3.06
N ALA A 121 -17.43 -10.15 -2.37
CA ALA A 121 -17.18 -9.28 -1.22
C ALA A 121 -16.43 -10.00 -0.09
N ASN A 122 -16.70 -11.30 0.10
CA ASN A 122 -16.06 -12.16 1.10
C ASN A 122 -16.11 -11.60 2.53
N PHE A 123 -17.15 -10.82 2.81
CA PHE A 123 -17.41 -10.19 4.10
C PHE A 123 -18.87 -9.78 4.23
N SER A 124 -19.48 -10.10 5.36
CA SER A 124 -20.76 -9.57 5.80
C SER A 124 -20.60 -8.96 7.18
N GLU A 125 -20.85 -7.65 7.29
CA GLU A 125 -20.76 -6.97 8.58
C GLU A 125 -21.76 -7.54 9.61
N GLU A 126 -22.94 -7.95 9.16
CA GLU A 126 -23.95 -8.55 10.02
C GLU A 126 -23.48 -9.90 10.59
N VAL A 127 -22.96 -10.77 9.74
CA VAL A 127 -22.44 -12.09 10.17
C VAL A 127 -21.21 -11.91 11.04
N GLN A 128 -20.28 -11.03 10.67
CA GLN A 128 -19.07 -10.75 11.46
C GLN A 128 -19.42 -10.24 12.88
N LYS A 129 -20.44 -9.40 13.04
CA LYS A 129 -20.93 -8.94 14.35
C LYS A 129 -21.44 -10.09 15.22
N GLN A 130 -21.99 -11.16 14.64
CA GLN A 130 -22.43 -12.34 15.41
C GLN A 130 -21.21 -13.07 16.01
N TYR A 131 -20.08 -13.16 15.31
CA TYR A 131 -18.85 -13.75 15.84
C TYR A 131 -18.20 -12.87 16.92
N LEU A 132 -18.26 -11.56 16.81
CA LEU A 132 -17.81 -10.66 17.88
C LEU A 132 -18.68 -10.79 19.13
N GLY A 133 -19.99 -11.02 18.95
CA GLY A 133 -20.94 -11.03 20.08
C GLY A 133 -21.28 -9.63 20.55
N THR A 134 -21.91 -9.54 21.72
CA THR A 134 -22.33 -8.27 22.34
C THR A 134 -21.38 -7.76 23.38
N ASP A 135 -20.47 -8.58 23.88
CA ASP A 135 -19.54 -8.35 24.98
C ASP A 135 -18.08 -8.31 24.53
N TYR A 136 -17.84 -8.16 23.19
CA TYR A 136 -16.49 -7.97 22.67
C TYR A 136 -15.81 -6.76 23.30
N LYS A 137 -14.49 -6.82 23.41
CA LYS A 137 -13.67 -5.75 23.94
C LYS A 137 -13.09 -4.89 22.83
N ILE A 138 -12.78 -3.65 23.18
CA ILE A 138 -12.14 -2.68 22.30
C ILE A 138 -10.82 -2.23 22.94
N ALA A 139 -9.74 -2.34 22.17
CA ALA A 139 -8.44 -1.78 22.52
C ALA A 139 -8.00 -0.83 21.39
N SER A 140 -8.42 0.43 21.47
CA SER A 140 -8.26 1.45 20.43
C SER A 140 -8.83 0.98 19.08
N GLY A 141 -8.00 0.82 18.03
CA GLY A 141 -8.41 0.35 16.71
C GLY A 141 -8.79 -1.14 16.62
N LEU A 142 -8.64 -1.92 17.69
CA LEU A 142 -8.89 -3.36 17.70
C LEU A 142 -10.22 -3.68 18.37
N ARG A 143 -10.95 -4.65 17.79
CA ARG A 143 -12.12 -5.30 18.43
C ARG A 143 -11.80 -6.77 18.60
N TYR A 144 -11.98 -7.33 19.79
CA TYR A 144 -11.56 -8.70 20.05
C TYR A 144 -12.49 -9.44 21.02
N THR A 145 -12.52 -10.74 20.86
CA THR A 145 -13.30 -11.68 21.69
C THR A 145 -12.64 -13.05 21.70
N ILE A 146 -13.14 -13.95 22.54
CA ILE A 146 -12.76 -15.37 22.54
C ILE A 146 -13.96 -16.17 21.98
N LEU A 147 -13.77 -16.88 20.88
CA LEU A 147 -14.76 -17.75 20.29
C LEU A 147 -15.01 -18.99 21.17
N PRO A 148 -16.20 -19.64 21.07
CA PRO A 148 -16.59 -20.75 21.95
C PRO A 148 -15.60 -21.93 22.01
N ASP A 149 -14.79 -22.14 20.95
CA ASP A 149 -13.79 -23.20 20.84
C ASP A 149 -12.40 -22.78 21.34
N ASN A 150 -12.31 -21.70 22.14
CA ASN A 150 -11.09 -21.17 22.71
C ASN A 150 -10.07 -20.69 21.64
N ILE A 151 -10.57 -20.06 20.58
CA ILE A 151 -9.78 -19.33 19.59
C ILE A 151 -9.97 -17.83 19.81
N GLY A 152 -8.86 -17.08 19.89
CA GLY A 152 -8.92 -15.63 19.92
C GLY A 152 -9.35 -15.09 18.56
N TYR A 153 -10.17 -14.05 18.55
CA TYR A 153 -10.57 -13.34 17.34
C TYR A 153 -10.33 -11.86 17.51
N ILE A 154 -9.52 -11.28 16.63
CA ILE A 154 -9.21 -9.85 16.55
C ILE A 154 -9.68 -9.36 15.20
N TYR A 155 -10.60 -8.38 15.19
CA TYR A 155 -10.98 -7.63 14.00
C TYR A 155 -10.26 -6.28 13.96
N VAL A 156 -9.57 -6.01 12.88
CA VAL A 156 -8.82 -4.79 12.61
C VAL A 156 -9.49 -4.03 11.46
N PRO A 157 -10.45 -3.16 11.71
CA PRO A 157 -11.26 -2.53 10.66
C PRO A 157 -10.48 -1.53 9.80
N SER A 158 -9.42 -0.93 10.35
CA SER A 158 -8.58 0.03 9.64
C SER A 158 -7.27 0.27 10.37
N PHE A 159 -6.18 0.43 9.62
CA PHE A 159 -4.92 0.97 10.12
C PHE A 159 -4.89 2.52 10.16
N SER A 160 -5.97 3.20 9.84
CA SER A 160 -6.13 4.63 10.14
C SER A 160 -6.44 4.90 11.62
N ASN A 161 -6.96 3.89 12.33
CA ASN A 161 -7.15 3.94 13.77
C ASN A 161 -5.83 3.64 14.47
N SER A 162 -5.50 4.39 15.52
CA SER A 162 -4.26 4.17 16.26
C SER A 162 -4.24 2.79 16.92
N ILE A 163 -3.09 2.13 16.83
CA ILE A 163 -2.81 0.86 17.52
C ILE A 163 -1.53 1.08 18.31
N GLY A 164 -1.68 1.26 19.61
CA GLY A 164 -0.55 1.47 20.53
C GLY A 164 -0.11 0.18 21.17
N GLU A 165 1.14 0.15 21.64
CA GLU A 165 1.76 -0.99 22.31
C GLU A 165 0.94 -1.49 23.52
N GLY A 166 0.44 -0.59 24.36
CA GLY A 166 -0.40 -0.94 25.51
C GLY A 166 -1.77 -1.53 25.11
N ASN A 167 -2.32 -1.12 23.98
CA ASN A 167 -3.56 -1.70 23.45
C ASN A 167 -3.35 -3.15 23.01
N LEU A 168 -2.20 -3.42 22.37
CA LEU A 168 -1.82 -4.78 21.98
C LEU A 168 -1.52 -5.67 23.18
N ASP A 169 -0.87 -5.14 24.22
CA ASP A 169 -0.64 -5.87 25.45
C ASP A 169 -1.96 -6.30 26.11
N GLU A 170 -2.91 -5.39 26.24
CA GLU A 170 -4.25 -5.69 26.79
C GLU A 170 -4.95 -6.77 25.98
N CYS A 171 -4.97 -6.62 24.66
CA CYS A 171 -5.59 -7.58 23.74
C CYS A 171 -4.94 -8.96 23.85
N LEU A 172 -3.62 -9.05 23.68
CA LEU A 172 -2.90 -10.33 23.67
C LEU A 172 -2.87 -10.99 25.06
N HIS A 173 -2.86 -10.21 26.15
CA HIS A 173 -2.99 -10.73 27.50
C HIS A 173 -4.37 -11.39 27.71
N ALA A 174 -5.43 -10.73 27.28
CA ALA A 174 -6.80 -11.27 27.38
C ALA A 174 -6.97 -12.58 26.58
N LEU A 175 -6.27 -12.71 25.46
CA LEU A 175 -6.31 -13.88 24.58
C LEU A 175 -5.24 -14.94 24.90
N ALA A 176 -4.37 -14.73 25.88
CA ALA A 176 -3.17 -15.53 26.12
C ALA A 176 -3.41 -17.02 26.30
N LEU A 177 -4.58 -17.43 26.81
CA LEU A 177 -4.95 -18.84 27.01
C LEU A 177 -5.62 -19.48 25.80
N CYS A 178 -5.91 -18.72 24.75
CA CYS A 178 -6.44 -19.28 23.50
C CYS A 178 -5.43 -20.19 22.82
N ARG A 179 -5.89 -21.22 22.14
CA ARG A 179 -5.05 -22.20 21.44
C ARG A 179 -4.54 -21.71 20.07
N GLY A 180 -5.19 -20.73 19.47
CA GLY A 180 -4.86 -20.10 18.20
C GLY A 180 -5.53 -18.73 18.10
N LEU A 181 -5.18 -17.97 17.07
CA LEU A 181 -5.67 -16.61 16.86
C LEU A 181 -6.12 -16.40 15.42
N ILE A 182 -7.26 -15.74 15.26
CA ILE A 182 -7.71 -15.18 13.98
C ILE A 182 -7.48 -13.67 14.03
N VAL A 183 -6.76 -13.13 13.05
CA VAL A 183 -6.61 -11.70 12.80
C VAL A 183 -7.36 -11.35 11.52
N ASP A 184 -8.53 -10.75 11.66
CA ASP A 184 -9.40 -10.43 10.52
C ASP A 184 -9.12 -9.00 10.04
N VAL A 185 -8.51 -8.90 8.85
CA VAL A 185 -8.21 -7.64 8.16
C VAL A 185 -9.04 -7.48 6.89
N ARG A 186 -10.11 -8.23 6.75
CA ARG A 186 -11.07 -8.04 5.65
C ARG A 186 -11.71 -6.66 5.76
N ASN A 187 -11.97 -6.02 4.61
CA ASN A 187 -12.47 -4.66 4.50
C ASN A 187 -11.59 -3.57 5.16
N ASN A 188 -10.35 -3.89 5.53
CA ASN A 188 -9.39 -2.92 6.00
C ASN A 188 -8.67 -2.27 4.80
N GLY A 189 -9.04 -1.06 4.45
CA GLY A 189 -8.47 -0.30 3.32
C GLY A 189 -7.07 0.27 3.57
N GLY A 190 -6.41 -0.09 4.66
CA GLY A 190 -5.07 0.38 5.02
C GLY A 190 -5.08 1.55 6.01
N GLY A 191 -4.10 2.42 5.88
CA GLY A 191 -3.84 3.56 6.76
C GLY A 191 -2.35 3.74 7.05
N ASN A 192 -1.97 3.78 8.32
CA ASN A 192 -0.59 3.99 8.74
C ASN A 192 0.19 2.66 8.78
N LEU A 193 1.27 2.59 8.00
CA LEU A 193 2.19 1.44 7.98
C LEU A 193 2.76 1.09 9.35
N SER A 194 3.12 2.10 10.16
CA SER A 194 3.68 1.85 11.50
C SER A 194 2.71 1.08 12.41
N TYR A 195 1.39 1.27 12.27
CA TYR A 195 0.43 0.48 13.05
C TYR A 195 0.34 -0.97 12.55
N ALA A 196 0.45 -1.19 11.25
CA ALA A 196 0.53 -2.52 10.66
C ALA A 196 1.79 -3.26 11.14
N GLU A 197 2.95 -2.61 11.11
CA GLU A 197 4.22 -3.13 11.61
C GLU A 197 4.20 -3.40 13.12
N THR A 198 3.66 -2.47 13.94
CA THR A 198 3.51 -2.63 15.38
C THR A 198 2.67 -3.86 15.74
N LEU A 199 1.59 -4.09 14.99
CA LEU A 199 0.79 -5.31 15.15
C LEU A 199 1.58 -6.56 14.73
N ALA A 200 2.21 -6.54 13.55
CA ALA A 200 2.96 -7.67 13.02
C ALA A 200 4.16 -8.07 13.91
N ALA A 201 4.84 -7.10 14.53
CA ALA A 201 5.97 -7.31 15.43
C ALA A 201 5.64 -8.19 16.66
N ARG A 202 4.35 -8.37 16.96
CA ARG A 202 3.87 -9.23 18.05
C ARG A 202 3.85 -10.72 17.70
N PHE A 203 4.08 -11.08 16.43
CA PHE A 203 3.98 -12.46 15.95
C PHE A 203 5.33 -13.12 15.65
N THR A 204 6.44 -12.45 15.94
CA THR A 204 7.79 -13.00 15.78
C THR A 204 8.65 -12.77 17.03
N ASN A 205 9.64 -13.65 17.26
CA ASN A 205 10.67 -13.48 18.25
C ASN A 205 12.00 -12.99 17.66
N GLU A 206 12.09 -12.91 16.35
CA GLU A 206 13.31 -12.64 15.61
C GLU A 206 13.11 -11.45 14.66
N ARG A 207 14.24 -10.87 14.25
CA ARG A 207 14.29 -9.95 13.13
C ARG A 207 14.07 -10.73 11.84
N VAL A 208 13.04 -10.39 11.06
CA VAL A 208 12.64 -11.11 9.86
C VAL A 208 12.73 -10.22 8.62
N LEU A 209 13.36 -10.72 7.56
CA LEU A 209 13.28 -10.06 6.24
C LEU A 209 11.84 -10.18 5.72
N THR A 210 11.21 -9.04 5.36
CA THR A 210 9.81 -9.00 4.93
C THR A 210 9.63 -8.55 3.48
N GLY A 211 10.72 -8.21 2.82
CA GLY A 211 10.73 -7.82 1.42
C GLY A 211 11.80 -6.78 1.11
N TYR A 212 11.57 -6.05 0.03
CA TYR A 212 12.50 -5.04 -0.47
C TYR A 212 11.75 -3.80 -0.93
N ILE A 213 12.44 -2.66 -0.97
CA ILE A 213 11.95 -1.39 -1.50
C ILE A 213 13.00 -0.78 -2.41
N CYS A 214 12.56 -0.09 -3.46
CA CYS A 214 13.42 0.73 -4.29
C CYS A 214 12.95 2.18 -4.27
N HIS A 215 13.89 3.10 -4.54
CA HIS A 215 13.61 4.53 -4.62
C HIS A 215 13.97 5.04 -6.01
N LYS A 216 13.16 5.96 -6.55
CA LYS A 216 13.48 6.65 -7.81
C LYS A 216 14.79 7.40 -7.68
N THR A 217 15.69 7.25 -8.68
CA THR A 217 16.98 7.91 -8.78
C THR A 217 17.07 8.86 -9.98
N GLY A 218 16.09 8.83 -10.86
CA GLY A 218 16.00 9.65 -12.06
C GLY A 218 14.60 9.63 -12.69
N PRO A 219 14.40 10.32 -13.81
CA PRO A 219 13.12 10.45 -14.47
C PRO A 219 12.73 9.24 -15.34
N GLY A 220 13.67 8.38 -15.70
CA GLY A 220 13.40 7.20 -16.54
C GLY A 220 12.56 6.15 -15.79
N HIS A 221 11.78 5.35 -16.51
CA HIS A 221 10.86 4.37 -15.91
C HIS A 221 11.60 3.30 -15.10
N THR A 222 12.85 3.00 -15.45
CA THR A 222 13.73 2.02 -14.78
C THR A 222 14.75 2.64 -13.84
N ASP A 223 14.76 3.96 -13.66
CA ASP A 223 15.72 4.67 -12.82
C ASP A 223 15.39 4.48 -11.33
N PHE A 224 15.81 3.34 -10.79
CA PHE A 224 15.62 3.00 -9.37
C PHE A 224 16.96 2.70 -8.68
N SER A 225 16.99 2.86 -7.37
CA SER A 225 18.07 2.36 -6.52
C SER A 225 18.17 0.83 -6.61
N THR A 226 19.28 0.28 -6.15
CA THR A 226 19.33 -1.15 -5.81
C THR A 226 18.26 -1.47 -4.75
N PRO A 227 17.63 -2.66 -4.81
CA PRO A 227 16.66 -3.04 -3.80
C PRO A 227 17.24 -3.03 -2.39
N GLU A 228 16.62 -2.31 -1.48
CA GLU A 228 16.98 -2.22 -0.07
C GLU A 228 16.14 -3.20 0.73
N PRO A 229 16.74 -4.10 1.55
CA PRO A 229 15.99 -5.06 2.34
C PRO A 229 15.21 -4.37 3.47
N VAL A 230 13.95 -4.75 3.61
CA VAL A 230 13.06 -4.28 4.67
C VAL A 230 12.90 -5.39 5.71
N TYR A 231 13.12 -5.06 6.98
CA TYR A 231 13.03 -5.99 8.08
C TYR A 231 11.95 -5.59 9.08
N LEU A 232 11.29 -6.59 9.61
CA LEU A 232 10.46 -6.46 10.81
C LEU A 232 11.31 -6.78 12.04
N GLU A 233 11.40 -5.87 12.98
CA GLU A 233 11.97 -6.14 14.31
C GLU A 233 10.90 -6.77 15.22
N SER A 234 11.29 -7.73 16.07
CA SER A 234 10.36 -8.27 17.05
C SER A 234 10.06 -7.25 18.15
N SER A 235 8.81 -7.22 18.64
CA SER A 235 8.47 -6.41 19.81
C SER A 235 9.20 -6.94 21.06
N ASP A 236 9.61 -6.04 21.94
CA ASP A 236 10.16 -6.36 23.28
C ASP A 236 9.06 -6.63 24.33
N ARG A 237 7.78 -6.53 23.94
CA ARG A 237 6.60 -6.70 24.78
C ARG A 237 5.94 -8.09 24.58
N ILE A 238 4.69 -8.28 25.01
CA ILE A 238 3.93 -9.53 24.85
C ILE A 238 3.87 -9.91 23.37
N ARG A 239 4.28 -11.14 23.05
CA ARG A 239 4.26 -11.71 21.70
C ARG A 239 3.41 -12.97 21.66
N TRP A 240 2.80 -13.21 20.51
CA TRP A 240 1.98 -14.39 20.24
C TRP A 240 2.79 -15.43 19.48
N GLN A 241 2.99 -16.60 20.07
CA GLN A 241 3.83 -17.68 19.54
C GLN A 241 3.04 -18.98 19.35
N LYS A 242 1.79 -18.87 18.94
CA LYS A 242 0.90 -19.96 18.58
C LYS A 242 0.36 -19.75 17.18
N PRO A 243 -0.32 -20.74 16.54
CA PRO A 243 -0.88 -20.60 15.21
C PRO A 243 -1.79 -19.39 15.06
N VAL A 244 -1.69 -18.74 13.88
CA VAL A 244 -2.48 -17.56 13.49
C VAL A 244 -3.06 -17.75 12.10
N CYS A 245 -4.34 -17.45 11.93
CA CYS A 245 -4.94 -17.25 10.62
C CYS A 245 -5.20 -15.76 10.39
N VAL A 246 -4.71 -15.21 9.29
CA VAL A 246 -5.01 -13.84 8.85
C VAL A 246 -6.07 -13.91 7.76
N LEU A 247 -7.22 -13.27 7.99
CA LEU A 247 -8.32 -13.27 7.01
C LEU A 247 -8.24 -12.07 6.09
N THR A 248 -8.33 -12.33 4.78
CA THR A 248 -8.17 -11.32 3.73
C THR A 248 -9.29 -11.34 2.71
N ASN A 249 -9.55 -10.20 2.08
CA ASN A 249 -10.40 -10.06 0.90
C ASN A 249 -9.87 -8.95 -0.02
N ARG A 250 -10.55 -8.72 -1.16
CA ARG A 250 -10.16 -7.68 -2.15
C ARG A 250 -10.15 -6.25 -1.58
N SER A 251 -10.81 -6.00 -0.48
CA SER A 251 -10.77 -4.69 0.22
C SER A 251 -9.65 -4.59 1.27
N SER A 252 -8.86 -5.65 1.51
CA SER A 252 -7.60 -5.59 2.27
C SER A 252 -6.55 -4.89 1.40
N TYR A 253 -6.30 -3.59 1.62
CA TYR A 253 -5.59 -2.73 0.67
C TYR A 253 -4.51 -1.87 1.33
N SER A 254 -3.50 -1.42 0.58
CA SER A 254 -2.48 -0.46 1.04
C SER A 254 -1.70 -0.98 2.26
N ALA A 255 -1.63 -0.27 3.38
CA ALA A 255 -0.95 -0.72 4.60
C ALA A 255 -1.42 -2.11 5.08
N THR A 256 -2.66 -2.52 4.75
CA THR A 256 -3.14 -3.88 5.03
C THR A 256 -2.51 -4.90 4.10
N ASN A 257 -2.29 -4.56 2.84
CA ASN A 257 -1.53 -5.41 1.91
C ASN A 257 -0.09 -5.60 2.39
N ASP A 258 0.56 -4.54 2.89
CA ASP A 258 1.90 -4.64 3.51
C ASP A 258 1.87 -5.48 4.79
N PHE A 259 0.85 -5.33 5.65
CA PHE A 259 0.65 -6.20 6.81
C PHE A 259 0.58 -7.68 6.39
N VAL A 260 -0.20 -8.00 5.37
CA VAL A 260 -0.33 -9.38 4.85
C VAL A 260 1.00 -9.88 4.27
N LYS A 261 1.73 -9.03 3.53
CA LYS A 261 3.08 -9.33 3.03
C LYS A 261 4.03 -9.72 4.17
N ILE A 262 4.04 -8.94 5.26
CA ILE A 262 4.83 -9.20 6.46
C ILE A 262 4.39 -10.51 7.13
N MET A 263 3.10 -10.65 7.44
CA MET A 263 2.58 -11.81 8.15
C MET A 263 2.83 -13.12 7.42
N ARG A 264 2.81 -13.12 6.09
CA ARG A 264 3.08 -14.30 5.25
C ARG A 264 4.51 -14.83 5.40
N THR A 265 5.47 -14.02 5.84
CA THR A 265 6.85 -14.48 6.09
C THR A 265 7.01 -15.21 7.43
N LEU A 266 6.00 -15.18 8.30
CA LEU A 266 6.07 -15.73 9.64
C LEU A 266 5.60 -17.20 9.69
N PRO A 267 6.36 -18.10 10.32
CA PRO A 267 6.15 -19.56 10.17
C PRO A 267 4.87 -20.09 10.83
N LEU A 268 4.27 -19.35 11.75
CA LEU A 268 3.04 -19.76 12.45
C LEU A 268 1.78 -19.09 11.85
N VAL A 269 1.91 -18.41 10.71
CA VAL A 269 0.82 -17.66 10.08
C VAL A 269 0.33 -18.38 8.82
N THR A 270 -0.98 -18.42 8.66
CA THR A 270 -1.67 -18.89 7.45
C THR A 270 -2.62 -17.80 6.98
N ILE A 271 -2.48 -17.37 5.72
CA ILE A 271 -3.39 -16.38 5.10
C ILE A 271 -4.59 -17.13 4.51
N VAL A 272 -5.79 -16.72 4.90
CA VAL A 272 -7.06 -17.41 4.55
C VAL A 272 -8.05 -16.43 3.94
N GLY A 273 -8.74 -16.84 2.90
CA GLY A 273 -9.79 -16.06 2.24
C GLY A 273 -9.50 -15.76 0.78
N ASP A 274 -9.47 -14.50 0.39
CA ASP A 274 -9.21 -14.09 -0.98
C ASP A 274 -7.91 -13.28 -1.11
N ARG A 275 -7.47 -13.12 -2.35
CA ARG A 275 -6.37 -12.20 -2.70
C ARG A 275 -6.67 -10.80 -2.14
N THR A 276 -5.68 -10.14 -1.58
CA THR A 276 -5.78 -8.73 -1.17
C THR A 276 -6.02 -7.81 -2.37
N GLY A 277 -6.41 -6.59 -2.13
CA GLY A 277 -6.61 -5.58 -3.17
C GLY A 277 -5.33 -4.98 -3.73
N GLY A 278 -4.19 -5.22 -3.08
CA GLY A 278 -2.91 -4.66 -3.50
C GLY A 278 -2.68 -3.24 -2.97
N GLY A 279 -2.21 -2.36 -3.86
CA GLY A 279 -1.83 -0.99 -3.49
C GLY A 279 -0.52 -0.94 -2.74
N SER A 280 0.56 -1.34 -3.40
CA SER A 280 1.91 -1.19 -2.92
C SER A 280 2.52 0.15 -3.39
N GLY A 281 3.79 0.41 -3.06
CA GLY A 281 4.48 1.61 -3.51
C GLY A 281 4.09 2.85 -2.72
N LEU A 282 4.95 3.28 -1.80
CA LEU A 282 4.69 4.44 -0.94
C LEU A 282 4.18 5.64 -1.75
N PRO A 283 2.97 6.16 -1.45
CA PRO A 283 2.40 7.24 -2.22
C PRO A 283 3.02 8.60 -1.86
N PHE A 284 3.28 9.38 -2.91
CA PHE A 284 3.69 10.79 -2.83
C PHE A 284 2.64 11.67 -3.49
N SER A 285 2.78 12.98 -3.34
CA SER A 285 1.92 13.95 -3.99
C SER A 285 2.72 15.00 -4.74
N SER A 286 2.16 15.50 -5.83
CA SER A 286 2.64 16.66 -6.57
C SER A 286 1.46 17.58 -6.85
N GLU A 287 1.75 18.87 -7.09
CA GLU A 287 0.76 19.89 -7.38
C GLU A 287 0.78 20.24 -8.87
N LEU A 288 -0.39 20.49 -9.45
CA LEU A 288 -0.59 20.97 -10.80
C LEU A 288 -0.63 22.51 -10.82
N PRO A 289 -0.40 23.17 -11.96
CA PRO A 289 -0.43 24.63 -12.06
C PRO A 289 -1.69 25.30 -11.52
N ASN A 290 -2.85 24.67 -11.67
CA ASN A 290 -4.14 25.15 -11.16
C ASN A 290 -4.38 24.88 -9.66
N GLY A 291 -3.38 24.37 -8.93
CA GLY A 291 -3.48 24.05 -7.51
C GLY A 291 -4.16 22.71 -7.19
N TRP A 292 -4.52 21.91 -8.17
CA TRP A 292 -4.96 20.53 -7.91
C TRP A 292 -3.77 19.67 -7.49
N SER A 293 -4.04 18.65 -6.68
CA SER A 293 -3.00 17.73 -6.21
C SER A 293 -3.19 16.35 -6.82
N VAL A 294 -2.14 15.76 -7.35
CA VAL A 294 -2.10 14.36 -7.75
C VAL A 294 -1.28 13.55 -6.76
N ARG A 295 -1.86 12.47 -6.25
CA ARG A 295 -1.17 11.46 -5.43
C ARG A 295 -0.87 10.26 -6.30
N PHE A 296 0.29 9.62 -6.11
CA PHE A 296 0.73 8.46 -6.91
C PHE A 296 1.77 7.63 -6.14
N SER A 297 1.90 6.34 -6.49
CA SER A 297 2.91 5.43 -5.96
C SER A 297 4.30 5.80 -6.53
N ALA A 298 5.31 5.97 -5.66
CA ALA A 298 6.65 6.45 -6.06
C ALA A 298 7.80 5.47 -5.73
N CYS A 299 7.60 4.53 -4.79
CA CYS A 299 8.64 3.61 -4.35
C CYS A 299 8.11 2.17 -4.48
N PRO A 300 8.50 1.40 -5.50
CA PRO A 300 8.03 0.03 -5.65
C PRO A 300 8.49 -0.84 -4.47
N SER A 301 7.56 -1.61 -3.92
CA SER A 301 7.77 -2.54 -2.82
C SER A 301 7.58 -3.97 -3.33
N PHE A 302 8.44 -4.87 -2.86
CA PHE A 302 8.50 -6.27 -3.27
C PHE A 302 8.38 -7.17 -2.04
N ASP A 303 7.93 -8.40 -2.25
CA ASP A 303 8.02 -9.45 -1.25
C ASP A 303 9.46 -10.03 -1.14
N VAL A 304 9.63 -11.07 -0.34
CA VAL A 304 10.95 -11.72 -0.12
C VAL A 304 11.50 -12.42 -1.37
N ASP A 305 10.63 -12.77 -2.31
CA ASP A 305 10.96 -13.40 -3.59
C ASP A 305 11.10 -12.37 -4.73
N MET A 306 11.17 -11.08 -4.40
CA MET A 306 11.27 -9.96 -5.35
C MET A 306 10.05 -9.86 -6.29
N GLN A 307 8.87 -10.29 -5.84
CA GLN A 307 7.64 -10.14 -6.60
C GLN A 307 6.91 -8.85 -6.20
N HIS A 308 6.35 -8.16 -7.18
CA HIS A 308 5.47 -7.02 -6.91
C HIS A 308 4.21 -7.45 -6.17
N THR A 309 3.78 -6.63 -5.21
CA THR A 309 2.54 -6.85 -4.46
C THR A 309 1.44 -5.83 -4.83
N GLU A 310 1.65 -5.08 -5.90
CA GLU A 310 0.76 -4.03 -6.39
C GLU A 310 -0.66 -4.55 -6.71
N PHE A 311 -0.77 -5.72 -7.34
CA PHE A 311 -2.06 -6.36 -7.64
C PHE A 311 -2.52 -7.36 -6.58
N GLY A 312 -1.99 -7.23 -5.37
CA GLY A 312 -2.39 -8.02 -4.21
C GLY A 312 -1.65 -9.33 -4.03
N ILE A 313 -1.82 -9.87 -2.84
CA ILE A 313 -1.18 -11.09 -2.34
C ILE A 313 -2.23 -12.19 -2.28
N GLY A 314 -1.97 -13.33 -2.92
CA GLY A 314 -2.85 -14.50 -2.84
C GLY A 314 -2.82 -15.13 -1.44
N PRO A 315 -3.92 -15.70 -0.96
CA PRO A 315 -3.95 -16.43 0.31
C PRO A 315 -3.26 -17.80 0.17
N ASP A 316 -2.85 -18.36 1.31
CA ASP A 316 -2.37 -19.76 1.38
C ASP A 316 -3.54 -20.73 1.25
N VAL A 317 -4.70 -20.36 1.79
CA VAL A 317 -5.95 -21.11 1.68
C VAL A 317 -7.04 -20.22 1.06
N LYS A 318 -7.27 -20.41 -0.24
CA LYS A 318 -8.34 -19.73 -0.96
C LYS A 318 -9.69 -20.27 -0.53
N VAL A 319 -10.57 -19.41 -0.04
CA VAL A 319 -11.96 -19.72 0.31
C VAL A 319 -12.82 -18.47 0.14
N ASP A 320 -13.97 -18.62 -0.48
CA ASP A 320 -14.98 -17.57 -0.61
C ASP A 320 -16.11 -17.79 0.39
N MET A 321 -16.80 -16.73 0.79
CA MET A 321 -18.02 -16.83 1.56
C MET A 321 -19.12 -17.52 0.72
N SER A 322 -19.72 -18.53 1.29
CA SER A 322 -20.91 -19.19 0.71
C SER A 322 -22.16 -18.36 1.02
N ASP A 323 -22.97 -18.08 0.00
CA ASP A 323 -24.26 -17.41 0.20
C ASP A 323 -25.21 -18.21 1.13
N GLU A 324 -25.14 -19.54 1.04
CA GLU A 324 -25.92 -20.42 1.92
C GLU A 324 -25.48 -20.33 3.37
N ASP A 325 -24.16 -20.30 3.64
CA ASP A 325 -23.64 -20.12 4.98
C ASP A 325 -23.98 -18.72 5.51
N CYS A 326 -23.78 -17.69 4.70
CA CYS A 326 -24.08 -16.30 5.06
C CYS A 326 -25.56 -16.14 5.45
N ALA A 327 -26.49 -16.75 4.69
CA ALA A 327 -27.91 -16.73 5.00
C ALA A 327 -28.27 -17.41 6.33
N ARG A 328 -27.42 -18.34 6.81
CA ARG A 328 -27.53 -19.01 8.11
C ARG A 328 -26.78 -18.29 9.24
N GLY A 329 -26.19 -17.15 8.97
CA GLY A 329 -25.34 -16.41 9.92
C GLY A 329 -23.96 -17.05 10.14
N VAL A 330 -23.47 -17.84 9.19
CA VAL A 330 -22.16 -18.52 9.24
C VAL A 330 -21.19 -17.82 8.29
N ASP A 331 -20.00 -17.51 8.77
CA ASP A 331 -18.90 -16.99 7.96
C ASP A 331 -17.99 -18.15 7.53
N THR A 332 -18.10 -18.56 6.28
CA THR A 332 -17.33 -19.68 5.71
C THR A 332 -15.81 -19.51 5.91
N ILE A 333 -15.31 -18.27 5.84
CA ILE A 333 -13.88 -17.96 5.96
C ILE A 333 -13.44 -18.08 7.43
N ILE A 334 -14.22 -17.55 8.38
CA ILE A 334 -13.94 -17.70 9.82
C ILE A 334 -14.01 -19.19 10.20
N GLU A 335 -15.01 -19.94 9.76
CA GLU A 335 -15.13 -21.36 10.06
C GLU A 335 -13.96 -22.19 9.49
N THR A 336 -13.49 -21.84 8.29
CA THR A 336 -12.30 -22.46 7.70
C THR A 336 -11.07 -22.19 8.55
N ALA A 337 -10.86 -20.95 8.98
CA ALA A 337 -9.73 -20.59 9.88
C ALA A 337 -9.82 -21.33 11.22
N ARG A 338 -11.00 -21.43 11.83
CA ARG A 338 -11.20 -22.19 13.08
C ARG A 338 -10.82 -23.66 12.93
N LYS A 339 -11.19 -24.28 11.80
CA LYS A 339 -10.84 -25.67 11.50
C LYS A 339 -9.33 -25.85 11.36
N LEU A 340 -8.65 -24.98 10.61
CA LEU A 340 -7.18 -25.00 10.43
C LEU A 340 -6.47 -24.88 11.79
N LEU A 341 -6.87 -23.93 12.62
CA LEU A 341 -6.28 -23.74 13.97
C LEU A 341 -6.52 -24.94 14.89
N ALA A 342 -7.68 -25.61 14.75
CA ALA A 342 -7.97 -26.83 15.53
C ALA A 342 -7.09 -28.02 15.11
N GLU A 343 -6.71 -28.10 13.85
CA GLU A 343 -5.83 -29.16 13.32
C GLU A 343 -4.36 -28.93 13.71
N GLN A 344 -3.90 -27.67 13.75
CA GLN A 344 -2.52 -27.29 14.12
C GLN A 344 -2.27 -27.34 15.64
N ALA A 345 -3.31 -27.36 16.46
CA ALA A 345 -3.21 -27.44 17.93
C ALA A 345 -3.08 -28.88 18.48
N LYS A 346 -3.08 -29.90 17.61
CA LYS A 346 -2.87 -31.31 17.94
C LYS A 346 -1.39 -31.67 17.91
#